data_4005197d9ded6a5be18fb0561b5d6f71
#
_entry.id   4005197d9ded6a5be18fb0561b5d6f71
#
_cell.length_a   1.000
_cell.length_b   1.000
_cell.length_c   1.000
_cell.angle_alpha   90.00
_cell.angle_beta   90.00
_cell.angle_gamma   90.00
#
_symmetry.space_group_name_H-M   'P 1'
#
loop_
_entity.id
_entity.type
_entity.pdbx_description
1 polymer ?
#
loop_
_entity_poly.entity_id
_entity_poly.type
_entity_poly.pdbx_seq_one_letter_code
_entity_poly.pdbx_strand_id
1 'polypeptide(L)'
;MSLSDFFKKSDKDKKTIVDESMNWMEDKSQTISKNLVKETANKTEKISRFGHIYQFAYDAKTKSKLKYYDSFPMSIVIEKYKDGFLGINLHYLPVSLRFMFMNRLWEYVVSDSMTLDQDSRFMLRYNMLKTIKGKNYYLPCLKRYLYSQMRTPLYHIPADKWVFTMVLPSSKFFDKNGNTVMSREIYRDSRNTIINNK
;
A
#
# COMPACT_ATOMS: atom_id res chain seq x y z
N MET A 1 -5.10 -17.05 -7.55
CA MET A 1 -3.87 -17.04 -8.34
C MET A 1 -2.74 -16.57 -7.44
N SER A 2 -1.66 -17.39 -7.30
CA SER A 2 -0.52 -16.95 -6.50
C SER A 2 0.29 -15.88 -7.24
N LEU A 3 1.04 -15.07 -6.50
CA LEU A 3 1.92 -14.07 -7.10
C LEU A 3 3.05 -14.72 -7.91
N SER A 4 3.48 -15.93 -7.54
CA SER A 4 4.44 -16.72 -8.31
C SER A 4 3.87 -17.17 -9.66
N ASP A 5 2.57 -17.45 -9.74
CA ASP A 5 1.92 -17.85 -10.99
C ASP A 5 1.81 -16.67 -11.97
N PHE A 6 1.72 -15.44 -11.45
CA PHE A 6 1.74 -14.23 -12.29
C PHE A 6 3.03 -14.09 -13.09
N PHE A 7 4.18 -14.37 -12.48
CA PHE A 7 5.49 -14.23 -13.17
C PHE A 7 5.80 -15.34 -14.15
N LYS A 8 5.14 -16.50 -14.00
CA LYS A 8 5.23 -17.59 -14.98
C LYS A 8 4.36 -17.40 -16.20
N LYS A 9 3.46 -16.39 -16.19
CA LYS A 9 2.56 -16.11 -17.31
C LYS A 9 3.29 -15.49 -18.49
N SER A 10 2.74 -15.70 -19.68
CA SER A 10 3.20 -15.06 -20.90
C SER A 10 3.06 -13.54 -20.84
N ASP A 11 3.79 -12.80 -21.66
CA ASP A 11 3.69 -11.33 -21.67
C ASP A 11 2.29 -10.86 -22.10
N LYS A 12 1.58 -11.64 -22.90
CA LYS A 12 0.18 -11.38 -23.28
C LYS A 12 -0.74 -11.45 -22.06
N ASP A 13 -0.59 -12.48 -21.24
CA ASP A 13 -1.39 -12.65 -20.01
C ASP A 13 -1.08 -11.57 -18.97
N LYS A 14 0.19 -11.16 -18.87
CA LYS A 14 0.60 -10.05 -18.01
C LYS A 14 -0.04 -8.74 -18.43
N LYS A 15 -0.08 -8.47 -19.74
CA LYS A 15 -0.75 -7.29 -20.30
C LYS A 15 -2.24 -7.28 -19.94
N THR A 16 -2.93 -8.40 -20.12
CA THR A 16 -4.35 -8.54 -19.74
C THR A 16 -4.57 -8.21 -18.26
N ILE A 17 -3.72 -8.72 -17.35
CA ILE A 17 -3.81 -8.43 -15.91
C ILE A 17 -3.56 -6.95 -15.61
N VAL A 18 -2.64 -6.31 -16.34
CA VAL A 18 -2.43 -4.86 -16.22
C VAL A 18 -3.68 -4.09 -16.65
N ASP A 19 -4.26 -4.44 -17.79
CA ASP A 19 -5.46 -3.78 -18.29
C ASP A 19 -6.66 -4.00 -17.34
N GLU A 20 -6.88 -5.21 -16.85
CA GLU A 20 -7.89 -5.51 -15.83
C GLU A 20 -7.66 -4.71 -14.54
N SER A 21 -6.42 -4.57 -14.10
CA SER A 21 -6.09 -3.80 -12.92
C SER A 21 -6.33 -2.31 -13.10
N MET A 22 -6.06 -1.78 -14.29
CA MET A 22 -6.34 -0.38 -14.64
C MET A 22 -7.84 -0.12 -14.65
N ASN A 23 -8.64 -0.99 -15.29
CA ASN A 23 -10.09 -0.88 -15.32
C ASN A 23 -10.70 -0.96 -13.90
N TRP A 24 -10.20 -1.88 -13.08
CA TRP A 24 -10.62 -1.98 -11.67
C TRP A 24 -10.33 -0.70 -10.89
N MET A 25 -9.13 -0.11 -11.09
CA MET A 25 -8.76 1.13 -10.43
C MET A 25 -9.58 2.32 -10.92
N GLU A 26 -9.87 2.39 -12.20
CA GLU A 26 -10.69 3.45 -12.77
C GLU A 26 -12.10 3.40 -12.18
N ASP A 27 -12.72 2.22 -12.14
CA ASP A 27 -14.03 2.01 -11.50
C ASP A 27 -14.00 2.45 -10.03
N LYS A 28 -12.97 2.04 -9.26
CA LYS A 28 -12.82 2.45 -7.87
C LYS A 28 -12.55 3.94 -7.74
N SER A 29 -11.74 4.52 -8.60
CA SER A 29 -11.47 5.96 -8.61
C SER A 29 -12.75 6.78 -8.87
N GLN A 30 -13.59 6.34 -9.80
CA GLN A 30 -14.89 6.97 -10.02
C GLN A 30 -15.83 6.82 -8.83
N THR A 31 -15.85 5.66 -8.18
CA THR A 31 -16.62 5.41 -6.96
C THR A 31 -16.12 6.32 -5.82
N ILE A 32 -14.81 6.46 -5.68
CA ILE A 32 -14.17 7.38 -4.72
C ILE A 32 -14.65 8.81 -4.96
N SER A 33 -14.60 9.26 -6.21
CA SER A 33 -15.00 10.63 -6.58
C SER A 33 -16.49 10.88 -6.36
N LYS A 34 -17.35 9.92 -6.68
CA LYS A 34 -18.80 10.02 -6.46
C LYS A 34 -19.18 10.03 -4.98
N ASN A 35 -18.50 9.23 -4.17
CA ASN A 35 -18.74 9.15 -2.73
C ASN A 35 -18.24 10.39 -1.99
N LEU A 36 -17.18 11.03 -2.48
CA LEU A 36 -16.65 12.27 -1.89
C LEU A 36 -17.72 13.38 -1.86
N VAL A 37 -18.56 13.46 -2.89
CA VAL A 37 -19.65 14.44 -2.97
C VAL A 37 -20.80 14.08 -2.03
N LYS A 38 -21.06 12.80 -1.78
CA LYS A 38 -22.13 12.34 -0.89
C LYS A 38 -21.76 12.30 0.59
N GLU A 39 -20.49 12.06 0.91
CA GLU A 39 -20.04 11.77 2.29
C GLU A 39 -19.43 12.96 3.05
N THR A 40 -19.40 14.14 2.48
CA THR A 40 -19.13 15.38 3.27
C THR A 40 -20.17 15.57 4.38
N ALA A 41 -21.30 14.86 4.32
CA ALA A 41 -22.40 14.98 5.29
C ALA A 41 -22.39 13.90 6.41
N ASN A 42 -21.76 12.74 6.21
CA ASN A 42 -21.75 11.67 7.22
C ASN A 42 -20.33 11.19 7.49
N LYS A 43 -19.77 11.62 8.63
CA LYS A 43 -18.53 11.09 9.21
C LYS A 43 -18.74 9.65 9.64
N THR A 44 -18.65 8.70 8.73
CA THR A 44 -18.45 7.31 9.09
C THR A 44 -17.06 7.16 9.71
N GLU A 45 -16.98 6.49 10.85
CA GLU A 45 -15.68 6.18 11.48
C GLU A 45 -14.80 5.44 10.48
N LYS A 46 -13.65 6.04 10.17
CA LYS A 46 -12.65 5.46 9.27
C LYS A 46 -11.87 4.40 10.04
N ILE A 47 -12.41 3.21 10.15
CA ILE A 47 -11.78 2.11 10.89
C ILE A 47 -10.75 1.42 10.00
N SER A 48 -9.46 1.70 10.24
CA SER A 48 -8.39 0.89 9.69
C SER A 48 -8.26 -0.43 10.44
N ARG A 49 -8.05 -1.54 9.72
CA ARG A 49 -7.81 -2.87 10.31
C ARG A 49 -6.36 -3.27 10.09
N PHE A 50 -5.72 -3.85 11.11
CA PHE A 50 -4.38 -4.37 11.03
C PHE A 50 -4.24 -5.39 9.89
N GLY A 51 -3.16 -5.30 9.11
CA GLY A 51 -2.83 -6.19 8.01
C GLY A 51 -3.70 -6.05 6.75
N HIS A 52 -4.65 -5.11 6.74
CA HIS A 52 -5.41 -4.77 5.53
C HIS A 52 -4.65 -3.76 4.68
N ILE A 53 -4.84 -3.85 3.36
CA ILE A 53 -4.32 -2.87 2.41
C ILE A 53 -5.42 -1.87 2.10
N TYR A 54 -5.08 -0.60 2.19
CA TYR A 54 -5.97 0.50 1.85
C TYR A 54 -5.32 1.44 0.84
N GLN A 55 -6.15 1.98 -0.04
CA GLN A 55 -5.81 3.11 -0.88
C GLN A 55 -6.71 4.28 -0.51
N PHE A 56 -6.17 5.51 -0.50
CA PHE A 56 -6.89 6.70 -0.09
C PHE A 56 -6.18 7.96 -0.57
N ALA A 57 -6.91 9.06 -0.72
CA ALA A 57 -6.28 10.36 -0.95
C ALA A 57 -5.82 10.97 0.39
N TYR A 58 -4.60 11.50 0.42
CA TYR A 58 -3.93 11.98 1.61
C TYR A 58 -3.25 13.33 1.38
N ASP A 59 -3.51 14.29 2.27
CA ASP A 59 -2.85 15.58 2.29
C ASP A 59 -1.87 15.63 3.47
N ALA A 60 -0.59 15.44 3.19
CA ALA A 60 0.42 15.35 4.24
C ALA A 60 0.52 16.64 5.05
N LYS A 61 0.30 16.58 6.38
CA LYS A 61 0.31 17.74 7.29
C LYS A 61 1.59 18.58 7.20
N THR A 62 2.72 17.92 6.95
CA THR A 62 4.05 18.55 6.93
C THR A 62 4.69 18.51 5.54
N LYS A 63 3.89 18.55 4.47
CA LYS A 63 4.37 18.42 3.09
C LYS A 63 5.49 19.40 2.72
N SER A 64 5.46 20.63 3.28
CA SER A 64 6.51 21.63 3.06
C SER A 64 7.89 21.26 3.63
N LYS A 65 7.94 20.33 4.59
CA LYS A 65 9.17 19.83 5.21
C LYS A 65 9.61 18.47 4.64
N LEU A 66 8.75 17.82 3.86
CA LEU A 66 9.06 16.52 3.27
C LEU A 66 9.77 16.72 1.95
N LYS A 67 10.85 15.95 1.72
CA LYS A 67 11.52 15.93 0.41
C LYS A 67 10.53 15.57 -0.69
N TYR A 68 9.70 14.57 -0.44
CA TYR A 68 8.58 14.14 -1.26
C TYR A 68 7.51 13.42 -0.42
N TYR A 69 6.30 13.38 -0.91
CA TYR A 69 5.18 12.68 -0.29
C TYR A 69 4.27 12.04 -1.34
N ASP A 70 3.57 10.99 -0.95
CA ASP A 70 2.57 10.32 -1.78
C ASP A 70 1.19 10.85 -1.43
N SER A 71 0.50 11.46 -2.39
CA SER A 71 -0.85 12.01 -2.19
C SER A 71 -1.96 10.98 -2.38
N PHE A 72 -1.62 9.79 -2.89
CA PHE A 72 -2.58 8.70 -3.08
C PHE A 72 -2.00 7.36 -2.64
N PRO A 73 -1.60 7.25 -1.36
CA PRO A 73 -0.89 6.08 -0.84
C PRO A 73 -1.70 4.80 -0.93
N MET A 74 -0.98 3.71 -1.24
CA MET A 74 -1.44 2.34 -1.07
C MET A 74 -0.68 1.74 0.11
N SER A 75 -1.37 1.56 1.25
CA SER A 75 -0.69 1.24 2.50
C SER A 75 -1.30 0.05 3.22
N ILE A 76 -0.44 -0.85 3.71
CA ILE A 76 -0.83 -1.90 4.63
C ILE A 76 -0.67 -1.43 6.07
N VAL A 77 -1.71 -1.62 6.89
CA VAL A 77 -1.72 -1.19 8.29
C VAL A 77 -0.91 -2.14 9.15
N ILE A 78 0.10 -1.62 9.87
CA ILE A 78 0.94 -2.41 10.77
C ILE A 78 0.82 -2.02 12.24
N GLU A 79 0.26 -0.85 12.53
CA GLU A 79 -0.01 -0.41 13.88
C GLU A 79 -1.14 0.63 13.88
N LYS A 80 -2.02 0.57 14.86
CA LYS A 80 -3.15 1.51 15.02
C LYS A 80 -2.88 2.48 16.14
N TYR A 81 -3.32 3.73 15.94
CA TYR A 81 -3.30 4.77 16.95
C TYR A 81 -4.67 5.43 17.04
N LYS A 82 -4.89 6.21 18.09
CA LYS A 82 -6.15 6.93 18.30
C LYS A 82 -6.46 7.91 17.16
N ASP A 83 -5.45 8.56 16.62
CA ASP A 83 -5.54 9.61 15.60
C ASP A 83 -5.16 9.17 14.18
N GLY A 84 -4.86 7.86 13.98
CA GLY A 84 -4.46 7.34 12.68
C GLY A 84 -3.80 5.96 12.76
N PHE A 85 -2.87 5.67 11.84
CA PHE A 85 -2.14 4.41 11.83
C PHE A 85 -0.71 4.56 11.26
N LEU A 86 0.15 3.61 11.61
CA LEU A 86 1.41 3.38 10.94
C LEU A 86 1.19 2.34 9.84
N GLY A 87 1.67 2.60 8.64
CA GLY A 87 1.55 1.69 7.52
C GLY A 87 2.82 1.57 6.71
N ILE A 88 2.90 0.48 5.95
CA ILE A 88 3.90 0.29 4.90
C ILE A 88 3.27 0.80 3.60
N ASN A 89 3.75 1.93 3.09
CA ASN A 89 3.34 2.42 1.78
C ASN A 89 4.04 1.63 0.68
N LEU A 90 3.27 0.83 -0.05
CA LEU A 90 3.76 -0.05 -1.11
C LEU A 90 4.36 0.72 -2.29
N HIS A 91 3.97 1.98 -2.49
CA HIS A 91 4.50 2.80 -3.57
C HIS A 91 5.98 3.20 -3.36
N TYR A 92 6.48 3.17 -2.13
CA TYR A 92 7.90 3.41 -1.84
C TYR A 92 8.77 2.17 -2.05
N LEU A 93 8.18 0.99 -2.23
CA LEU A 93 8.91 -0.23 -2.52
C LEU A 93 9.20 -0.32 -4.03
N PRO A 94 10.46 -0.55 -4.43
CA PRO A 94 10.78 -0.97 -5.79
C PRO A 94 9.95 -2.20 -6.17
N VAL A 95 9.62 -2.34 -7.46
CA VAL A 95 8.69 -3.39 -7.93
C VAL A 95 9.12 -4.80 -7.49
N SER A 96 10.40 -5.12 -7.59
CA SER A 96 10.93 -6.43 -7.17
C SER A 96 10.73 -6.70 -5.67
N LEU A 97 10.94 -5.68 -4.84
CA LEU A 97 10.78 -5.81 -3.40
C LEU A 97 9.30 -5.80 -2.98
N ARG A 98 8.47 -5.01 -3.65
CA ARG A 98 7.03 -5.05 -3.48
C ARG A 98 6.50 -6.44 -3.77
N PHE A 99 6.99 -7.05 -4.84
CA PHE A 99 6.68 -8.42 -5.19
C PHE A 99 7.06 -9.42 -4.10
N MET A 100 8.32 -9.42 -3.66
CA MET A 100 8.80 -10.32 -2.62
C MET A 100 8.01 -10.16 -1.31
N PHE A 101 7.71 -8.92 -0.95
CA PHE A 101 6.91 -8.58 0.23
C PHE A 101 5.49 -9.12 0.11
N MET A 102 4.83 -8.84 -1.01
CA MET A 102 3.45 -9.26 -1.26
C MET A 102 3.32 -10.78 -1.38
N ASN A 103 4.30 -11.46 -2.00
CA ASN A 103 4.29 -12.92 -2.08
C ASN A 103 4.35 -13.55 -0.68
N ARG A 104 5.26 -13.09 0.17
CA ARG A 104 5.31 -13.55 1.56
C ARG A 104 4.01 -13.30 2.32
N LEU A 105 3.44 -12.11 2.15
CA LEU A 105 2.17 -11.78 2.81
C LEU A 105 1.04 -12.68 2.31
N TRP A 106 1.00 -12.98 1.01
CA TRP A 106 0.04 -13.87 0.40
C TRP A 106 0.11 -15.30 0.95
N GLU A 107 1.31 -15.83 1.12
CA GLU A 107 1.53 -17.16 1.72
C GLU A 107 0.85 -17.30 3.08
N TYR A 108 0.80 -16.23 3.89
CA TYR A 108 0.13 -16.23 5.20
C TYR A 108 -1.38 -15.99 5.15
N VAL A 109 -1.90 -15.48 4.04
CA VAL A 109 -3.34 -15.13 3.92
C VAL A 109 -4.12 -16.17 3.15
N VAL A 110 -3.53 -16.72 2.09
CA VAL A 110 -4.23 -17.55 1.10
C VAL A 110 -3.68 -18.97 1.05
N SER A 111 -2.51 -19.23 1.65
CA SER A 111 -1.98 -20.58 1.67
C SER A 111 -2.98 -21.50 2.39
N ASP A 112 -3.61 -22.33 1.59
CA ASP A 112 -4.44 -23.47 2.00
C ASP A 112 -3.63 -24.58 2.67
N SER A 113 -2.52 -24.25 3.33
CA SER A 113 -1.89 -25.19 4.25
C SER A 113 -2.91 -25.46 5.35
N MET A 114 -3.70 -26.47 5.12
CA MET A 114 -4.88 -26.92 5.88
C MET A 114 -4.61 -27.23 7.36
N THR A 115 -3.44 -26.94 7.84
CA THR A 115 -2.97 -27.27 9.19
C THR A 115 -3.04 -26.13 10.19
N LEU A 116 -3.20 -24.87 9.73
CA LEU A 116 -3.22 -23.72 10.62
C LEU A 116 -4.62 -23.12 10.71
N ASP A 117 -5.09 -22.92 11.93
CA ASP A 117 -6.32 -22.18 12.21
C ASP A 117 -6.22 -20.68 11.87
N GLN A 118 -7.34 -19.98 11.90
CA GLN A 118 -7.38 -18.56 11.56
C GLN A 118 -6.56 -17.69 12.51
N ASP A 119 -6.51 -18.04 13.79
CA ASP A 119 -5.77 -17.29 14.81
C ASP A 119 -4.26 -17.44 14.60
N SER A 120 -3.79 -18.65 14.31
CA SER A 120 -2.40 -18.91 13.99
C SER A 120 -1.95 -18.17 12.73
N ARG A 121 -2.77 -18.13 11.68
CA ARG A 121 -2.49 -17.34 10.46
C ARG A 121 -2.44 -15.85 10.74
N PHE A 122 -3.35 -15.35 11.57
CA PHE A 122 -3.35 -13.95 11.99
C PHE A 122 -2.08 -13.62 12.77
N MET A 123 -1.67 -14.47 13.71
CA MET A 123 -0.47 -14.27 14.52
C MET A 123 0.82 -14.30 13.67
N LEU A 124 0.93 -15.21 12.70
CA LEU A 124 2.07 -15.26 11.79
C LEU A 124 2.17 -13.98 10.95
N ARG A 125 1.05 -13.54 10.39
CA ARG A 125 0.97 -12.28 9.65
C ARG A 125 1.33 -11.08 10.53
N TYR A 126 0.81 -11.05 11.76
CA TYR A 126 1.12 -10.02 12.73
C TYR A 126 2.63 -9.97 13.04
N ASN A 127 3.23 -11.10 13.34
CA ASN A 127 4.66 -11.21 13.66
C ASN A 127 5.54 -10.81 12.47
N MET A 128 5.18 -11.22 11.25
CA MET A 128 5.85 -10.81 10.03
C MET A 128 5.82 -9.29 9.85
N LEU A 129 4.65 -8.68 9.95
CA LEU A 129 4.49 -7.24 9.77
C LEU A 129 5.17 -6.44 10.88
N LYS A 130 5.16 -6.96 12.11
CA LYS A 130 5.83 -6.34 13.26
C LYS A 130 7.35 -6.39 13.14
N THR A 131 7.92 -7.49 12.64
CA THR A 131 9.36 -7.59 12.40
C THR A 131 9.87 -6.63 11.34
N ILE A 132 9.03 -6.22 10.39
CA ILE A 132 9.38 -5.24 9.36
C ILE A 132 9.68 -3.87 9.95
N LYS A 133 8.99 -3.49 11.03
CA LYS A 133 9.21 -2.22 11.75
C LYS A 133 10.66 -2.04 12.20
N GLY A 134 11.35 -3.12 12.56
CA GLY A 134 12.76 -3.12 13.00
C GLY A 134 13.79 -3.27 11.88
N LYS A 135 13.37 -3.48 10.63
CA LYS A 135 14.31 -3.68 9.52
C LYS A 135 14.56 -2.38 8.78
N ASN A 136 15.79 -1.89 8.81
CA ASN A 136 16.23 -0.65 8.15
C ASN A 136 15.80 -0.57 6.66
N TYR A 137 15.72 -1.71 6.00
CA TYR A 137 15.32 -1.82 4.61
C TYR A 137 13.90 -1.30 4.30
N TYR A 138 12.98 -1.38 5.27
CA TYR A 138 11.60 -0.92 5.11
C TYR A 138 11.37 0.47 5.69
N LEU A 139 12.34 1.08 6.37
CA LEU A 139 12.20 2.41 6.97
C LEU A 139 11.64 3.47 6.00
N PRO A 140 12.11 3.56 4.75
CA PRO A 140 11.58 4.53 3.80
C PRO A 140 10.09 4.34 3.48
N CYS A 141 9.57 3.11 3.63
CA CYS A 141 8.19 2.75 3.33
C CYS A 141 7.26 2.94 4.54
N LEU A 142 7.82 3.05 5.75
CA LEU A 142 7.06 3.24 6.98
C LEU A 142 6.55 4.67 7.04
N LYS A 143 5.23 4.84 7.02
CA LYS A 143 4.57 6.15 7.03
C LYS A 143 3.48 6.20 8.09
N ARG A 144 3.48 7.30 8.84
CA ARG A 144 2.41 7.63 9.78
C ARG A 144 1.32 8.40 9.06
N TYR A 145 0.10 7.87 9.08
CA TYR A 145 -1.08 8.50 8.47
C TYR A 145 -2.03 8.98 9.56
N LEU A 146 -2.47 10.23 9.46
CA LEU A 146 -3.43 10.85 10.37
C LEU A 146 -4.82 10.82 9.72
N TYR A 147 -5.84 10.38 10.45
CA TYR A 147 -7.22 10.36 9.93
C TYR A 147 -7.71 11.75 9.53
N SER A 148 -7.30 12.79 10.26
CA SER A 148 -7.65 14.17 9.95
C SER A 148 -7.10 14.70 8.62
N GLN A 149 -6.09 14.04 8.06
CA GLN A 149 -5.46 14.41 6.79
C GLN A 149 -5.93 13.56 5.60
N MET A 150 -6.83 12.63 5.82
CA MET A 150 -7.43 11.83 4.75
C MET A 150 -8.50 12.63 4.03
N ARG A 151 -8.45 12.65 2.71
CA ARG A 151 -9.39 13.38 1.84
C ARG A 151 -10.46 12.46 1.27
N THR A 152 -10.28 11.16 1.38
CA THR A 152 -11.25 10.13 1.00
C THR A 152 -11.39 9.10 2.12
N PRO A 153 -12.45 8.28 2.10
CA PRO A 153 -12.51 7.06 2.87
C PRO A 153 -11.34 6.11 2.58
N LEU A 154 -11.11 5.14 3.45
CA LEU A 154 -10.15 4.08 3.26
C LEU A 154 -10.76 3.01 2.35
N TYR A 155 -10.23 2.87 1.13
CA TYR A 155 -10.64 1.84 0.19
C TYR A 155 -9.85 0.57 0.47
N HIS A 156 -10.54 -0.42 1.00
CA HIS A 156 -9.97 -1.72 1.24
C HIS A 156 -9.70 -2.45 -0.08
N ILE A 157 -8.49 -2.94 -0.25
CA ILE A 157 -8.09 -3.81 -1.36
C ILE A 157 -8.12 -5.23 -0.84
N PRO A 158 -9.13 -6.04 -1.23
CA PRO A 158 -9.26 -7.41 -0.75
C PRO A 158 -8.15 -8.31 -1.31
N ALA A 159 -7.92 -9.45 -0.65
CA ALA A 159 -6.78 -10.31 -0.95
C ALA A 159 -6.78 -10.86 -2.39
N ASP A 160 -7.94 -11.16 -2.95
CA ASP A 160 -8.08 -11.61 -4.35
C ASP A 160 -7.64 -10.56 -5.38
N LYS A 161 -7.54 -9.29 -4.98
CA LYS A 161 -7.10 -8.16 -5.80
C LYS A 161 -5.64 -7.73 -5.53
N TRP A 162 -4.94 -8.39 -4.63
CA TRP A 162 -3.56 -8.00 -4.29
C TRP A 162 -2.57 -8.10 -5.45
N VAL A 163 -2.81 -8.97 -6.43
CA VAL A 163 -2.01 -9.00 -7.67
C VAL A 163 -1.98 -7.61 -8.33
N PHE A 164 -3.09 -6.89 -8.30
CA PHE A 164 -3.17 -5.55 -8.88
C PHE A 164 -2.28 -4.53 -8.16
N THR A 165 -2.09 -4.68 -6.84
CA THR A 165 -1.25 -3.73 -6.07
C THR A 165 0.20 -3.68 -6.53
N MET A 166 0.66 -4.69 -7.26
CA MET A 166 2.04 -4.77 -7.71
C MET A 166 2.29 -4.05 -9.03
N VAL A 167 1.31 -4.09 -9.92
CA VAL A 167 1.45 -3.60 -11.29
C VAL A 167 0.80 -2.23 -11.51
N LEU A 168 -0.07 -1.79 -10.60
CA LEU A 168 -0.78 -0.52 -10.73
C LEU A 168 0.17 0.68 -10.61
N PRO A 169 0.23 1.56 -11.62
CA PRO A 169 0.96 2.81 -11.56
C PRO A 169 0.14 3.89 -10.80
N SER A 170 -0.39 3.55 -9.63
CA SER A 170 -1.30 4.44 -8.88
C SER A 170 -0.58 5.43 -7.97
N SER A 171 0.76 5.38 -7.89
CA SER A 171 1.54 6.31 -7.07
C SER A 171 1.47 7.75 -7.58
N LYS A 172 1.21 8.69 -6.65
CA LYS A 172 1.19 10.13 -6.94
C LYS A 172 2.13 10.86 -6.00
N PHE A 173 3.40 10.92 -6.38
CA PHE A 173 4.43 11.59 -5.60
C PHE A 173 4.60 13.04 -6.00
N PHE A 174 4.74 13.88 -4.98
CA PHE A 174 5.04 15.30 -5.13
C PHE A 174 6.22 15.69 -4.23
N ASP A 175 7.00 16.68 -4.66
CA ASP A 175 8.00 17.35 -3.83
C ASP A 175 7.35 18.41 -2.92
N LYS A 176 8.17 19.09 -2.11
CA LYS A 176 7.72 20.18 -1.22
C LYS A 176 7.12 21.39 -1.97
N ASN A 177 7.44 21.56 -3.24
CA ASN A 177 6.97 22.63 -4.11
C ASN A 177 5.70 22.26 -4.88
N GLY A 178 5.24 21.01 -4.78
CA GLY A 178 4.07 20.50 -5.50
C GLY A 178 4.38 19.97 -6.91
N ASN A 179 5.65 19.81 -7.28
CA ASN A 179 6.04 19.21 -8.55
C ASN A 179 5.95 17.69 -8.47
N THR A 180 5.55 17.05 -9.55
CA THR A 180 5.50 15.59 -9.63
C THR A 180 6.90 14.98 -9.59
N VAL A 181 7.07 13.95 -8.77
CA VAL A 181 8.33 13.20 -8.62
C VAL A 181 8.14 11.78 -9.16
N MET A 182 9.10 11.32 -9.96
CA MET A 182 9.05 9.97 -10.52
C MET A 182 9.35 8.93 -9.44
N SER A 183 8.60 7.83 -9.41
CA SER A 183 8.81 6.72 -8.46
C SER A 183 10.25 6.16 -8.49
N ARG A 184 10.91 6.20 -9.66
CA ARG A 184 12.31 5.76 -9.83
C ARG A 184 13.28 6.56 -8.94
N GLU A 185 13.07 7.86 -8.80
CA GLU A 185 13.91 8.72 -7.95
C GLU A 185 13.74 8.35 -6.49
N ILE A 186 12.50 8.12 -6.08
CA ILE A 186 12.16 7.71 -4.71
C ILE A 186 12.79 6.36 -4.37
N TYR A 187 12.76 5.41 -5.30
CA TYR A 187 13.39 4.10 -5.11
C TYR A 187 14.91 4.21 -4.95
N ARG A 188 15.56 5.07 -5.73
CA ARG A 188 16.99 5.34 -5.61
C ARG A 188 17.33 5.96 -4.27
N ASP A 189 16.59 6.96 -3.84
CA ASP A 189 16.79 7.64 -2.56
C ASP A 189 16.56 6.71 -1.38
N SER A 190 15.51 5.91 -1.43
CA SER A 190 15.22 4.92 -0.39
C SER A 190 16.37 3.94 -0.22
N ARG A 191 16.95 3.44 -1.33
CA ARG A 191 18.12 2.56 -1.30
C ARG A 191 19.34 3.26 -0.71
N ASN A 192 19.62 4.49 -1.13
CA ASN A 192 20.76 5.25 -0.65
C ASN A 192 20.65 5.53 0.87
N THR A 193 19.47 5.88 1.35
CA THR A 193 19.23 6.08 2.78
C THR A 193 19.52 4.80 3.58
N ILE A 194 19.15 3.64 3.05
CA ILE A 194 19.38 2.35 3.70
C ILE A 194 20.88 2.00 3.74
N ILE A 195 21.60 2.27 2.65
CA ILE A 195 23.03 1.94 2.54
C ILE A 195 23.87 2.86 3.42
N ASN A 196 23.52 4.14 3.49
CA ASN A 196 24.31 5.14 4.25
C ASN A 196 24.04 5.10 5.77
N ASN A 197 22.97 4.42 6.21
CA ASN A 197 22.64 4.23 7.63
C ASN A 197 23.12 2.85 8.17
N LYS A 198 24.01 2.16 7.45
CA LYS A 198 24.77 1.02 7.94
C LYS A 198 26.09 1.47 8.53
#